data_ca392543e153e7f81a2974b35e5c09e9
#
_entry.id   ca392543e153e7f81a2974b35e5c09e9
#
_cell.length_a   1.000
_cell.length_b   1.000
_cell.length_c   1.000
_cell.angle_alpha   90.00
_cell.angle_beta   90.00
_cell.angle_gamma   90.00
#
_symmetry.space_group_name_H-M   'P 1'
#
loop_
_entity.id
_entity.type
_entity.pdbx_description
1 polymer ?
#
loop_
_entity_poly.entity_id
_entity_poly.type
_entity_poly.pdbx_seq_one_letter_code
_entity_poly.pdbx_strand_id
1 'polypeptide(L)'
;MKNKLYIISNEKISEENDRKYCDNIDIKSIPESLNSFYEVNLLGRYSSKNRTKLIDIDQIDVSKNPIHLFKQIGNMIKGKNEKYLVISISPFTFLAILLLKIFGKKVHLYLRSDGFEEYRSILGFLGPPIYGFMFYISTALTELIACREKLLRNKKGSIVSPSQLNDKWHQNLNMPQLDKIKLLYVGRIRVEKGIFSLIKMIKETQFNLKAVTSEIEINFQESIPNISLISYKNIDDSIIKFYDECNIFILPSFTEAHPQVLDEALARLRPVIVFKEISHVVRDRKGVYVVERNLKSLSEKIKYLIDNYEKIRHEMKTNQLPSKENFVNEIKNILNK
;
A
#
# COMPACT_ATOMS: atom_id res chain seq x y z
N MET A 1 -1.61 6.01 32.05
CA MET A 1 -1.58 4.75 31.28
C MET A 1 -2.07 5.04 29.87
N LYS A 2 -1.45 4.47 28.84
CA LYS A 2 -1.97 4.56 27.47
C LYS A 2 -3.26 3.75 27.34
N ASN A 3 -4.22 4.23 26.52
CA ASN A 3 -5.40 3.43 26.18
C ASN A 3 -4.99 2.24 25.30
N LYS A 4 -5.70 1.11 25.41
CA LYS A 4 -5.46 -0.06 24.56
C LYS A 4 -6.08 0.15 23.17
N LEU A 5 -5.33 -0.22 22.14
CA LEU A 5 -5.78 -0.24 20.75
C LEU A 5 -5.58 -1.63 20.18
N TYR A 6 -6.68 -2.29 19.81
CA TYR A 6 -6.66 -3.55 19.08
C TYR A 6 -6.76 -3.28 17.58
N ILE A 7 -5.73 -3.71 16.84
CA ILE A 7 -5.70 -3.64 15.37
C ILE A 7 -5.93 -5.04 14.83
N ILE A 8 -6.96 -5.22 13.99
CA ILE A 8 -7.34 -6.53 13.46
C ILE A 8 -7.20 -6.51 11.94
N SER A 9 -6.43 -7.45 11.40
CA SER A 9 -6.18 -7.56 9.97
C SER A 9 -6.21 -8.99 9.47
N ASN A 10 -6.56 -9.19 8.21
CA ASN A 10 -6.45 -10.47 7.51
C ASN A 10 -5.00 -10.81 7.10
N GLU A 11 -4.03 -9.98 7.45
CA GLU A 11 -2.62 -10.21 7.10
C GLU A 11 -2.13 -11.52 7.71
N LYS A 12 -1.31 -12.23 6.94
CA LYS A 12 -0.65 -13.45 7.37
C LYS A 12 0.64 -13.09 8.09
N ILE A 13 0.77 -13.58 9.32
CA ILE A 13 1.92 -13.34 10.19
C ILE A 13 2.64 -14.67 10.42
N SER A 14 3.93 -14.72 10.14
CA SER A 14 4.83 -15.82 10.50
C SER A 14 5.58 -15.50 11.78
N GLU A 15 6.01 -16.54 12.46
CA GLU A 15 6.83 -16.47 13.67
C GLU A 15 8.15 -17.19 13.45
N GLU A 16 9.26 -16.53 13.75
CA GLU A 16 10.62 -17.06 13.66
C GLU A 16 11.45 -16.49 14.82
N ASN A 17 12.03 -17.37 15.65
CA ASN A 17 12.83 -16.99 16.83
C ASN A 17 12.12 -15.96 17.73
N ASP A 18 10.87 -16.25 18.11
CA ASP A 18 10.01 -15.39 18.94
C ASP A 18 9.71 -14.00 18.35
N ARG A 19 10.08 -13.77 17.08
CA ARG A 19 9.79 -12.54 16.34
C ARG A 19 8.70 -12.79 15.31
N LYS A 20 7.88 -11.78 15.06
CA LYS A 20 6.73 -11.88 14.15
C LYS A 20 6.91 -11.00 12.93
N TYR A 21 6.58 -11.55 11.77
CA TYR A 21 6.84 -10.95 10.46
C TYR A 21 5.57 -10.92 9.62
N CYS A 22 5.39 -9.86 8.83
CA CYS A 22 4.35 -9.73 7.80
C CYS A 22 4.98 -9.33 6.45
N ASP A 23 4.17 -9.26 5.38
CA ASP A 23 4.66 -8.77 4.09
C ASP A 23 4.13 -7.36 3.78
N ASN A 24 3.03 -6.97 4.39
CA ASN A 24 2.38 -5.69 4.12
C ASN A 24 2.96 -4.56 4.97
N ILE A 25 3.49 -3.53 4.31
CA ILE A 25 4.12 -2.39 4.97
C ILE A 25 3.16 -1.60 5.89
N ASP A 26 1.89 -1.47 5.52
CA ASP A 26 0.93 -0.75 6.37
C ASP A 26 0.60 -1.55 7.64
N ILE A 27 0.59 -2.89 7.56
CA ILE A 27 0.35 -3.76 8.72
C ILE A 27 1.56 -3.79 9.68
N LYS A 28 2.74 -3.45 9.19
CA LYS A 28 3.91 -3.14 10.01
C LYS A 28 3.80 -1.71 10.57
N SER A 29 3.71 -0.72 9.69
CA SER A 29 3.95 0.68 10.05
C SER A 29 2.81 1.33 10.85
N ILE A 30 1.54 0.97 10.60
CA ILE A 30 0.40 1.54 11.35
C ILE A 30 0.47 1.15 12.83
N PRO A 31 0.58 -0.15 13.20
CA PRO A 31 0.73 -0.55 14.60
C PRO A 31 1.95 0.07 15.28
N GLU A 32 3.12 0.00 14.64
CA GLU A 32 4.37 0.56 15.18
C GLU A 32 4.27 2.07 15.45
N SER A 33 3.69 2.81 14.51
CA SER A 33 3.53 4.27 14.67
C SER A 33 2.51 4.64 15.75
N LEU A 34 1.40 3.88 15.84
CA LEU A 34 0.37 4.11 16.85
C LEU A 34 0.81 3.65 18.25
N ASN A 35 1.82 2.78 18.37
CA ASN A 35 2.37 2.32 19.65
C ASN A 35 2.98 3.45 20.49
N SER A 36 3.35 4.57 19.87
CA SER A 36 3.75 5.79 20.59
C SER A 36 2.60 6.42 21.40
N PHE A 37 1.34 6.23 20.96
CA PHE A 37 0.14 6.86 21.52
C PHE A 37 -0.74 5.89 22.33
N TYR A 38 -0.73 4.60 21.97
CA TYR A 38 -1.57 3.54 22.53
C TYR A 38 -0.71 2.35 22.98
N GLU A 39 -1.27 1.50 23.82
CA GLU A 39 -0.80 0.13 24.01
C GLU A 39 -1.40 -0.72 22.89
N VAL A 40 -0.62 -0.96 21.83
CA VAL A 40 -1.12 -1.60 20.61
C VAL A 40 -1.02 -3.11 20.70
N ASN A 41 -2.13 -3.79 20.40
CA ASN A 41 -2.17 -5.24 20.13
C ASN A 41 -2.63 -5.48 18.70
N LEU A 42 -1.82 -6.20 17.92
CA LEU A 42 -2.13 -6.57 16.54
C LEU A 42 -2.62 -8.03 16.48
N LEU A 43 -3.82 -8.23 15.94
CA LEU A 43 -4.35 -9.55 15.63
C LEU A 43 -4.31 -9.81 14.12
N GLY A 44 -3.55 -10.83 13.72
CA GLY A 44 -3.46 -11.30 12.35
C GLY A 44 -3.75 -12.79 12.20
N ARG A 45 -3.56 -13.32 10.99
CA ARG A 45 -3.71 -14.75 10.69
C ARG A 45 -2.35 -15.45 10.71
N TYR A 46 -2.34 -16.69 11.14
CA TYR A 46 -1.15 -17.53 11.10
C TYR A 46 -0.69 -17.80 9.64
N SER A 47 0.63 -17.78 9.45
CA SER A 47 1.31 -18.21 8.23
C SER A 47 2.35 -19.28 8.53
N SER A 48 2.29 -20.39 7.82
CA SER A 48 3.37 -21.40 7.82
C SER A 48 4.55 -21.00 6.92
N LYS A 49 4.34 -20.04 6.00
CA LYS A 49 5.40 -19.51 5.14
C LYS A 49 6.05 -18.31 5.81
N ASN A 50 7.36 -18.21 5.76
CA ASN A 50 8.11 -17.08 6.28
C ASN A 50 7.68 -15.78 5.60
N ARG A 51 7.60 -14.71 6.39
CA ARG A 51 7.32 -13.35 5.95
C ARG A 51 8.59 -12.50 6.06
N THR A 52 8.58 -11.32 5.48
CA THR A 52 9.82 -10.58 5.24
C THR A 52 10.05 -9.40 6.19
N LYS A 53 8.96 -8.78 6.72
CA LYS A 53 9.04 -7.55 7.50
C LYS A 53 8.78 -7.84 8.97
N LEU A 54 9.80 -7.62 9.81
CA LEU A 54 9.67 -7.67 11.26
C LEU A 54 8.66 -6.61 11.73
N ILE A 55 7.74 -7.01 12.61
CA ILE A 55 6.79 -6.11 13.27
C ILE A 55 7.33 -5.84 14.67
N ASP A 56 7.61 -4.57 14.96
CA ASP A 56 8.24 -4.13 16.21
C ASP A 56 7.21 -3.50 17.16
N ILE A 57 6.37 -4.36 17.75
CA ILE A 57 5.46 -4.03 18.85
C ILE A 57 5.40 -5.20 19.84
N ASP A 58 5.08 -4.89 21.10
CA ASP A 58 5.14 -5.89 22.19
C ASP A 58 4.06 -6.98 22.09
N GLN A 59 2.86 -6.63 21.59
CA GLN A 59 1.70 -7.53 21.62
C GLN A 59 1.21 -7.84 20.21
N ILE A 60 1.45 -9.07 19.76
CA ILE A 60 0.98 -9.56 18.46
C ILE A 60 0.34 -10.93 18.67
N ASP A 61 -0.95 -11.02 18.41
CA ASP A 61 -1.72 -12.24 18.43
C ASP A 61 -1.90 -12.81 17.04
N VAL A 62 -1.82 -14.14 16.91
CA VAL A 62 -1.95 -14.82 15.62
C VAL A 62 -3.04 -15.87 15.71
N SER A 63 -4.05 -15.76 14.86
CA SER A 63 -5.15 -16.71 14.81
C SER A 63 -4.91 -17.82 13.81
N LYS A 64 -4.97 -19.08 14.25
CA LYS A 64 -4.78 -20.28 13.39
C LYS A 64 -6.07 -20.74 12.72
N ASN A 65 -7.21 -20.51 13.36
CA ASN A 65 -8.53 -20.97 12.89
C ASN A 65 -9.66 -20.08 13.48
N PRO A 66 -10.92 -20.22 13.03
CA PRO A 66 -12.04 -19.42 13.55
C PRO A 66 -12.27 -19.56 15.06
N ILE A 67 -12.11 -20.75 15.64
CA ILE A 67 -12.29 -20.96 17.09
C ILE A 67 -11.26 -20.17 17.88
N HIS A 68 -10.02 -20.15 17.40
CA HIS A 68 -8.96 -19.36 18.03
C HIS A 68 -9.25 -17.85 17.91
N LEU A 69 -9.81 -17.40 16.78
CA LEU A 69 -10.27 -16.02 16.62
C LEU A 69 -11.32 -15.65 17.66
N PHE A 70 -12.35 -16.50 17.88
CA PHE A 70 -13.37 -16.27 18.90
C PHE A 70 -12.77 -16.10 20.29
N LYS A 71 -11.83 -16.99 20.67
CA LYS A 71 -11.14 -16.90 21.96
C LYS A 71 -10.35 -15.60 22.12
N GLN A 72 -9.61 -15.19 21.09
CA GLN A 72 -8.82 -13.96 21.10
C GLN A 72 -9.72 -12.72 21.19
N ILE A 73 -10.78 -12.64 20.41
CA ILE A 73 -11.76 -11.54 20.51
C ILE A 73 -12.39 -11.52 21.91
N GLY A 74 -12.77 -12.69 22.47
CA GLY A 74 -13.28 -12.80 23.84
C GLY A 74 -12.34 -12.24 24.91
N ASN A 75 -11.04 -12.33 24.70
CA ASN A 75 -10.06 -11.70 25.60
C ASN A 75 -9.96 -10.18 25.39
N MET A 76 -10.07 -9.70 24.14
CA MET A 76 -9.96 -8.29 23.79
C MET A 76 -11.12 -7.44 24.30
N ILE A 77 -12.31 -8.03 24.50
CA ILE A 77 -13.53 -7.29 24.91
C ILE A 77 -13.68 -7.05 26.42
N LYS A 78 -12.77 -7.58 27.24
CA LYS A 78 -12.90 -7.56 28.72
C LYS A 78 -12.72 -6.17 29.33
N GLY A 79 -12.07 -5.24 28.66
CA GLY A 79 -11.84 -3.90 29.17
C GLY A 79 -12.94 -2.91 28.77
N LYS A 80 -12.92 -1.72 29.42
CA LYS A 80 -13.98 -0.71 29.23
C LYS A 80 -13.65 0.39 28.23
N ASN A 81 -12.36 0.70 28.02
CA ASN A 81 -11.91 1.88 27.23
C ASN A 81 -11.01 1.51 26.06
N GLU A 82 -11.24 0.32 25.48
CA GLU A 82 -10.45 -0.12 24.34
C GLU A 82 -10.99 0.46 23.04
N LYS A 83 -10.07 0.69 22.11
CA LYS A 83 -10.33 1.09 20.72
C LYS A 83 -10.08 -0.08 19.79
N TYR A 84 -10.87 -0.16 18.73
CA TYR A 84 -10.77 -1.26 17.76
C TYR A 84 -10.67 -0.66 16.35
N LEU A 85 -9.54 -0.98 15.68
CA LEU A 85 -9.28 -0.63 14.29
C LEU A 85 -9.20 -1.92 13.46
N VAL A 86 -10.15 -2.10 12.55
CA VAL A 86 -10.17 -3.23 11.62
C VAL A 86 -9.66 -2.76 10.27
N ILE A 87 -8.64 -3.43 9.73
CA ILE A 87 -8.03 -3.06 8.47
C ILE A 87 -8.50 -3.99 7.35
N SER A 88 -9.22 -3.42 6.37
CA SER A 88 -9.83 -4.08 5.21
C SER A 88 -10.92 -5.10 5.55
N ILE A 89 -11.77 -5.41 4.58
CA ILE A 89 -12.84 -6.39 4.72
C ILE A 89 -12.41 -7.71 4.08
N SER A 90 -12.53 -8.78 4.86
CA SER A 90 -12.33 -10.17 4.46
C SER A 90 -13.23 -11.07 5.32
N PRO A 91 -13.40 -12.36 5.04
CA PRO A 91 -14.16 -13.25 5.92
C PRO A 91 -13.66 -13.22 7.37
N PHE A 92 -12.34 -13.14 7.58
CA PHE A 92 -11.73 -13.07 8.91
C PHE A 92 -12.08 -11.78 9.66
N THR A 93 -11.89 -10.64 9.02
CA THR A 93 -12.17 -9.33 9.64
C THR A 93 -13.68 -9.06 9.75
N PHE A 94 -14.48 -9.55 8.81
CA PHE A 94 -15.93 -9.51 8.87
C PHE A 94 -16.46 -10.23 10.12
N LEU A 95 -16.00 -11.46 10.37
CA LEU A 95 -16.34 -12.21 11.57
C LEU A 95 -15.92 -11.47 12.85
N ALA A 96 -14.72 -10.90 12.86
CA ALA A 96 -14.24 -10.09 13.98
C ALA A 96 -15.14 -8.87 14.25
N ILE A 97 -15.56 -8.15 13.20
CA ILE A 97 -16.50 -7.03 13.31
C ILE A 97 -17.83 -7.49 13.95
N LEU A 98 -18.42 -8.58 13.45
CA LEU A 98 -19.68 -9.09 13.98
C LEU A 98 -19.56 -9.40 15.47
N LEU A 99 -18.50 -10.11 15.88
CA LEU A 99 -18.26 -10.45 17.28
C LEU A 99 -18.11 -9.19 18.15
N LEU A 100 -17.28 -8.25 17.75
CA LEU A 100 -17.10 -7.01 18.50
C LEU A 100 -18.42 -6.23 18.64
N LYS A 101 -19.25 -6.23 17.61
CA LYS A 101 -20.55 -5.53 17.63
C LYS A 101 -21.60 -6.24 18.50
N ILE A 102 -21.61 -7.58 18.55
CA ILE A 102 -22.45 -8.36 19.50
C ILE A 102 -22.13 -7.94 20.95
N PHE A 103 -20.87 -7.64 21.24
CA PHE A 103 -20.44 -7.17 22.57
C PHE A 103 -20.49 -5.64 22.73
N GLY A 104 -21.19 -4.92 21.84
CA GLY A 104 -21.41 -3.48 21.94
C GLY A 104 -20.16 -2.62 21.75
N LYS A 105 -19.08 -3.15 21.18
CA LYS A 105 -17.84 -2.38 20.99
C LYS A 105 -17.95 -1.40 19.82
N LYS A 106 -17.36 -0.21 19.99
CA LYS A 106 -17.19 0.77 18.91
C LYS A 106 -16.02 0.32 18.02
N VAL A 107 -16.25 0.17 16.72
CA VAL A 107 -15.26 -0.35 15.76
C VAL A 107 -15.04 0.66 14.64
N HIS A 108 -13.79 0.97 14.36
CA HIS A 108 -13.37 1.72 13.18
C HIS A 108 -12.92 0.75 12.10
N LEU A 109 -13.43 0.91 10.87
CA LEU A 109 -13.08 0.08 9.71
C LEU A 109 -12.31 0.90 8.69
N TYR A 110 -11.05 0.53 8.45
CA TYR A 110 -10.20 1.20 7.47
C TYR A 110 -10.22 0.47 6.13
N LEU A 111 -10.77 1.13 5.11
CA LEU A 111 -10.87 0.66 3.72
C LEU A 111 -9.66 1.17 2.93
N ARG A 112 -8.77 0.25 2.52
CA ARG A 112 -7.50 0.55 1.84
C ARG A 112 -7.55 0.36 0.33
N SER A 113 -8.38 -0.56 -0.14
CA SER A 113 -8.46 -1.01 -1.53
C SER A 113 -9.90 -1.26 -1.95
N ASP A 114 -10.15 -1.35 -3.25
CA ASP A 114 -11.46 -1.74 -3.77
C ASP A 114 -11.62 -3.26 -3.71
N GLY A 115 -12.22 -3.75 -2.62
CA GLY A 115 -12.44 -5.17 -2.42
C GLY A 115 -13.40 -5.79 -3.46
N PHE A 116 -14.26 -5.01 -4.10
CA PHE A 116 -15.11 -5.53 -5.20
C PHE A 116 -14.25 -5.96 -6.38
N GLU A 117 -13.25 -5.14 -6.76
CA GLU A 117 -12.31 -5.50 -7.83
C GLU A 117 -11.37 -6.64 -7.40
N GLU A 118 -10.89 -6.63 -6.15
CA GLU A 118 -10.05 -7.71 -5.62
C GLU A 118 -10.78 -9.05 -5.64
N TYR A 119 -12.01 -9.10 -5.14
CA TYR A 119 -12.80 -10.34 -5.13
C TYR A 119 -13.21 -10.79 -6.52
N ARG A 120 -13.47 -9.85 -7.44
CA ARG A 120 -13.70 -10.17 -8.86
C ARG A 120 -12.48 -10.86 -9.47
N SER A 121 -11.27 -10.40 -9.17
CA SER A 121 -10.03 -11.00 -9.69
C SER A 121 -9.76 -12.40 -9.12
N ILE A 122 -10.21 -12.69 -7.88
CA ILE A 122 -9.97 -13.96 -7.18
C ILE A 122 -11.08 -15.00 -7.50
N LEU A 123 -12.34 -14.58 -7.50
CA LEU A 123 -13.53 -15.46 -7.57
C LEU A 123 -14.39 -15.23 -8.82
N GLY A 124 -13.91 -14.42 -9.78
CA GLY A 124 -14.65 -14.09 -10.98
C GLY A 124 -15.97 -13.36 -10.67
N PHE A 125 -17.05 -13.73 -11.35
CA PHE A 125 -18.35 -13.09 -11.22
C PHE A 125 -19.01 -13.30 -9.85
N LEU A 126 -18.64 -14.32 -9.08
CA LEU A 126 -19.12 -14.56 -7.72
C LEU A 126 -18.46 -13.66 -6.67
N GLY A 127 -17.30 -13.10 -6.99
CA GLY A 127 -16.54 -12.26 -6.05
C GLY A 127 -17.26 -11.00 -5.58
N PRO A 128 -17.77 -10.14 -6.48
CA PRO A 128 -18.45 -8.91 -6.10
C PRO A 128 -19.70 -9.12 -5.20
N PRO A 129 -20.62 -10.07 -5.43
CA PRO A 129 -21.74 -10.29 -4.53
C PRO A 129 -21.30 -10.79 -3.14
N ILE A 130 -20.31 -11.68 -3.05
CA ILE A 130 -19.77 -12.15 -1.77
C ILE A 130 -19.14 -10.99 -0.99
N TYR A 131 -18.29 -10.21 -1.64
CA TYR A 131 -17.71 -9.03 -1.00
C TYR A 131 -18.77 -8.00 -0.64
N GLY A 132 -19.75 -7.76 -1.50
CA GLY A 132 -20.86 -6.83 -1.28
C GLY A 132 -21.64 -7.15 -0.03
N PHE A 133 -21.96 -8.42 0.20
CA PHE A 133 -22.62 -8.86 1.44
C PHE A 133 -21.81 -8.45 2.68
N MET A 134 -20.51 -8.79 2.72
CA MET A 134 -19.63 -8.40 3.83
C MET A 134 -19.49 -6.88 3.95
N PHE A 135 -19.37 -6.18 2.82
CA PHE A 135 -19.18 -4.73 2.77
C PHE A 135 -20.38 -3.99 3.36
N TYR A 136 -21.61 -4.30 2.91
CA TYR A 136 -22.79 -3.57 3.36
C TYR A 136 -23.08 -3.79 4.84
N ILE A 137 -22.87 -4.99 5.35
CA ILE A 137 -23.03 -5.27 6.79
C ILE A 137 -21.93 -4.58 7.60
N SER A 138 -20.65 -4.77 7.24
CA SER A 138 -19.54 -4.17 7.98
C SER A 138 -19.65 -2.65 8.04
N THR A 139 -19.95 -2.02 6.91
CA THR A 139 -20.06 -0.55 6.82
C THR A 139 -21.29 0.03 7.52
N ALA A 140 -22.36 -0.74 7.71
CA ALA A 140 -23.50 -0.34 8.53
C ALA A 140 -23.22 -0.40 10.04
N LEU A 141 -22.27 -1.24 10.43
CA LEU A 141 -21.96 -1.51 11.84
C LEU A 141 -20.76 -0.72 12.38
N THR A 142 -19.96 -0.06 11.52
CA THR A 142 -18.66 0.51 11.91
C THR A 142 -18.53 1.98 11.50
N GLU A 143 -17.60 2.70 12.14
CA GLU A 143 -17.16 4.01 11.67
C GLU A 143 -16.11 3.85 10.58
N LEU A 144 -16.34 4.50 9.44
CA LEU A 144 -15.52 4.27 8.25
C LEU A 144 -14.35 5.23 8.16
N ILE A 145 -13.21 4.66 7.82
CA ILE A 145 -12.00 5.36 7.41
C ILE A 145 -11.66 4.85 6.01
N ALA A 146 -11.28 5.72 5.08
CA ALA A 146 -10.91 5.30 3.73
C ALA A 146 -9.73 6.12 3.20
N CYS A 147 -8.91 5.53 2.35
CA CYS A 147 -7.85 6.27 1.65
C CYS A 147 -8.37 7.04 0.42
N ARG A 148 -9.65 6.85 0.05
CA ARG A 148 -10.34 7.53 -1.06
C ARG A 148 -11.84 7.53 -0.85
N GLU A 149 -12.49 8.61 -1.24
CA GLU A 149 -13.95 8.77 -1.17
C GLU A 149 -14.71 7.67 -1.94
N LYS A 150 -14.24 7.29 -3.13
CA LYS A 150 -14.83 6.20 -3.93
C LYS A 150 -15.00 4.89 -3.16
N LEU A 151 -14.12 4.59 -2.20
CA LEU A 151 -14.20 3.37 -1.39
C LEU A 151 -15.36 3.40 -0.39
N LEU A 152 -15.82 4.58 -0.01
CA LEU A 152 -16.96 4.74 0.88
C LEU A 152 -18.30 4.44 0.21
N ARG A 153 -18.36 4.46 -1.12
CA ARG A 153 -19.59 4.18 -1.89
C ARG A 153 -20.81 4.97 -1.36
N ASN A 154 -20.66 6.30 -1.26
CA ASN A 154 -21.64 7.26 -0.76
C ASN A 154 -22.02 7.10 0.74
N LYS A 155 -21.25 6.35 1.50
CA LYS A 155 -21.38 6.27 2.96
C LYS A 155 -20.55 7.36 3.63
N LYS A 156 -21.00 7.80 4.82
CA LYS A 156 -20.22 8.73 5.64
C LYS A 156 -18.97 8.04 6.19
N GLY A 157 -17.84 8.74 6.14
CA GLY A 157 -16.56 8.24 6.66
C GLY A 157 -15.49 9.32 6.62
N SER A 158 -14.39 9.07 7.27
CA SER A 158 -13.21 9.95 7.27
C SER A 158 -12.24 9.53 6.18
N ILE A 159 -11.67 10.52 5.47
CA ILE A 159 -10.63 10.25 4.49
C ILE A 159 -9.27 10.48 5.14
N VAL A 160 -8.33 9.57 4.89
CA VAL A 160 -6.94 9.65 5.33
C VAL A 160 -6.00 9.48 4.14
N SER A 161 -4.79 10.00 4.26
CA SER A 161 -3.77 9.99 3.19
C SER A 161 -2.60 9.07 3.56
N PRO A 162 -2.70 7.74 3.29
CA PRO A 162 -1.66 6.79 3.65
C PRO A 162 -0.33 7.15 3.00
N SER A 163 0.72 7.19 3.81
CA SER A 163 2.08 7.51 3.37
C SER A 163 3.12 6.82 4.25
N GLN A 164 4.26 6.49 3.64
CA GLN A 164 5.47 6.05 4.34
C GLN A 164 6.58 7.11 4.27
N LEU A 165 6.30 8.29 3.68
CA LEU A 165 7.28 9.35 3.55
C LEU A 165 7.63 9.94 4.93
N ASN A 166 8.93 9.94 5.22
CA ASN A 166 9.54 10.62 6.36
C ASN A 166 10.58 11.62 5.85
N ASP A 167 11.26 12.33 6.74
CA ASP A 167 12.23 13.39 6.39
C ASP A 167 13.35 12.90 5.47
N LYS A 168 13.78 11.63 5.58
CA LYS A 168 14.84 11.07 4.75
C LYS A 168 14.50 11.08 3.25
N TRP A 169 13.22 10.97 2.90
CA TRP A 169 12.76 11.04 1.51
C TRP A 169 12.97 12.41 0.86
N HIS A 170 13.12 13.46 1.65
CA HIS A 170 13.30 14.84 1.19
C HIS A 170 14.75 15.34 1.32
N GLN A 171 15.64 14.51 1.87
CA GLN A 171 17.06 14.85 2.06
C GLN A 171 17.92 14.33 0.90
N ASN A 172 19.07 15.00 0.68
CA ASN A 172 20.09 14.57 -0.31
C ASN A 172 19.52 14.34 -1.72
N LEU A 173 18.66 15.25 -2.18
CA LEU A 173 18.05 15.19 -3.51
C LEU A 173 19.08 15.45 -4.60
N ASN A 174 19.42 14.43 -5.38
CA ASN A 174 20.36 14.52 -6.48
C ASN A 174 19.68 14.71 -7.85
N MET A 175 20.40 15.23 -8.82
CA MET A 175 20.03 15.24 -10.22
C MET A 175 20.45 13.90 -10.85
N PRO A 176 19.56 13.12 -11.48
CA PRO A 176 19.95 11.90 -12.14
C PRO A 176 20.71 12.20 -13.44
N GLN A 177 21.52 11.26 -13.89
CA GLN A 177 22.10 11.29 -15.22
C GLN A 177 21.02 11.08 -16.28
N LEU A 178 21.01 11.89 -17.36
CA LEU A 178 20.00 11.87 -18.39
C LEU A 178 20.50 11.31 -19.74
N ASP A 179 21.75 10.88 -19.80
CA ASP A 179 22.40 10.26 -20.95
C ASP A 179 21.79 8.92 -21.37
N LYS A 180 21.22 8.20 -20.37
CA LYS A 180 20.53 6.93 -20.55
C LYS A 180 19.16 6.98 -19.88
N ILE A 181 18.16 6.44 -20.57
CA ILE A 181 16.81 6.34 -20.01
C ILE A 181 16.75 5.16 -19.03
N LYS A 182 16.61 5.49 -17.74
CA LYS A 182 16.54 4.55 -16.64
C LYS A 182 15.16 4.65 -15.99
N LEU A 183 14.30 3.70 -16.32
CA LEU A 183 12.96 3.57 -15.76
C LEU A 183 13.02 2.77 -14.45
N LEU A 184 12.22 3.16 -13.47
CA LEU A 184 12.02 2.42 -12.24
C LEU A 184 10.55 2.01 -12.09
N TYR A 185 10.33 0.76 -11.77
CA TYR A 185 9.09 0.22 -11.23
C TYR A 185 9.33 -0.31 -9.82
N VAL A 186 8.46 0.01 -8.87
CA VAL A 186 8.46 -0.55 -7.52
C VAL A 186 7.09 -1.14 -7.24
N GLY A 187 7.02 -2.43 -6.94
CA GLY A 187 5.74 -3.08 -6.65
C GLY A 187 5.77 -4.60 -6.79
N ARG A 188 4.61 -5.22 -6.55
CA ARG A 188 4.44 -6.67 -6.73
C ARG A 188 4.44 -7.03 -8.21
N ILE A 189 5.03 -8.18 -8.54
CA ILE A 189 5.04 -8.70 -9.91
C ILE A 189 3.74 -9.49 -10.14
N ARG A 190 2.71 -8.77 -10.57
CA ARG A 190 1.36 -9.33 -10.79
C ARG A 190 0.72 -8.72 -12.04
N VAL A 191 -0.26 -9.45 -12.60
CA VAL A 191 -0.94 -9.03 -13.84
C VAL A 191 -1.64 -7.69 -13.65
N GLU A 192 -2.37 -7.50 -12.55
CA GLU A 192 -3.08 -6.24 -12.26
C GLU A 192 -2.14 -5.04 -12.05
N LYS A 193 -0.87 -5.29 -11.75
CA LYS A 193 0.18 -4.26 -11.67
C LYS A 193 0.79 -3.88 -13.03
N GLY A 194 0.39 -4.57 -14.10
CA GLY A 194 0.71 -4.22 -15.48
C GLY A 194 2.18 -4.37 -15.89
N ILE A 195 3.03 -4.91 -15.02
CA ILE A 195 4.48 -5.03 -15.25
C ILE A 195 4.79 -5.89 -16.48
N PHE A 196 4.07 -6.99 -16.69
CA PHE A 196 4.25 -7.86 -17.86
C PHE A 196 3.91 -7.14 -19.17
N SER A 197 2.86 -6.30 -19.17
CA SER A 197 2.49 -5.46 -20.32
C SER A 197 3.57 -4.42 -20.61
N LEU A 198 4.15 -3.79 -19.58
CA LEU A 198 5.25 -2.86 -19.72
C LEU A 198 6.48 -3.55 -20.33
N ILE A 199 6.89 -4.68 -19.78
CA ILE A 199 8.04 -5.47 -20.25
C ILE A 199 7.87 -5.81 -21.73
N LYS A 200 6.69 -6.34 -22.13
CA LYS A 200 6.39 -6.65 -23.52
C LYS A 200 6.50 -5.42 -24.44
N MET A 201 6.14 -4.24 -23.94
CA MET A 201 6.19 -2.99 -24.70
C MET A 201 7.61 -2.47 -24.93
N ILE A 202 8.51 -2.63 -23.93
CA ILE A 202 9.84 -1.98 -23.97
C ILE A 202 11.01 -2.94 -24.22
N LYS A 203 10.79 -4.25 -24.31
CA LYS A 203 11.86 -5.27 -24.42
C LYS A 203 12.78 -5.05 -25.63
N GLU A 204 12.32 -4.42 -26.71
CA GLU A 204 13.06 -4.15 -27.94
C GLU A 204 13.53 -2.69 -28.04
N THR A 205 13.41 -1.93 -26.94
CA THR A 205 13.87 -0.52 -26.89
C THR A 205 15.21 -0.40 -26.18
N GLN A 206 15.79 0.81 -26.21
CA GLN A 206 17.00 1.13 -25.40
C GLN A 206 16.63 1.60 -23.96
N PHE A 207 15.38 1.52 -23.55
CA PHE A 207 14.97 1.92 -22.20
C PHE A 207 15.41 0.86 -21.20
N ASN A 208 16.16 1.26 -20.18
CA ASN A 208 16.56 0.35 -19.10
C ASN A 208 15.49 0.36 -18.01
N LEU A 209 14.88 -0.78 -17.73
CA LEU A 209 13.92 -0.93 -16.64
C LEU A 209 14.54 -1.67 -15.46
N LYS A 210 14.49 -1.03 -14.30
CA LYS A 210 14.75 -1.68 -13.02
C LYS A 210 13.40 -1.92 -12.33
N ALA A 211 13.01 -3.18 -12.17
CA ALA A 211 11.80 -3.58 -11.46
C ALA A 211 12.16 -4.09 -10.07
N VAL A 212 11.77 -3.36 -9.03
CA VAL A 212 12.04 -3.68 -7.62
C VAL A 212 10.78 -4.25 -6.97
N THR A 213 10.91 -5.41 -6.35
CA THR A 213 9.80 -6.12 -5.71
C THR A 213 10.20 -6.71 -4.37
N SER A 214 9.23 -6.87 -3.46
CA SER A 214 9.40 -7.62 -2.22
C SER A 214 9.01 -9.11 -2.36
N GLU A 215 8.51 -9.54 -3.51
CA GLU A 215 8.14 -10.93 -3.77
C GLU A 215 9.39 -11.75 -4.09
N ILE A 216 9.59 -12.86 -3.36
CA ILE A 216 10.82 -13.67 -3.43
C ILE A 216 10.74 -14.74 -4.53
N GLU A 217 9.53 -15.20 -4.87
CA GLU A 217 9.31 -16.29 -5.83
C GLU A 217 8.95 -15.69 -7.21
N ILE A 218 9.97 -15.29 -7.97
CA ILE A 218 9.73 -14.87 -9.35
C ILE A 218 10.51 -15.80 -10.26
N ASN A 219 9.81 -16.73 -10.87
CA ASN A 219 10.31 -17.46 -12.04
C ASN A 219 10.16 -16.57 -13.29
N PHE A 220 11.01 -15.55 -13.39
CA PHE A 220 11.16 -14.84 -14.65
C PHE A 220 12.16 -15.64 -15.50
N GLN A 221 11.66 -16.47 -16.41
CA GLN A 221 12.47 -17.44 -17.18
C GLN A 221 13.29 -16.79 -18.31
N GLU A 222 13.06 -15.52 -18.64
CA GLU A 222 13.75 -14.85 -19.73
C GLU A 222 14.65 -13.73 -19.21
N SER A 223 15.95 -13.84 -19.50
CA SER A 223 16.88 -12.74 -19.34
C SER A 223 16.69 -11.75 -20.48
N ILE A 224 16.11 -10.59 -20.20
CA ILE A 224 15.95 -9.51 -21.18
C ILE A 224 17.04 -8.48 -20.88
N PRO A 225 17.95 -8.17 -21.82
CA PRO A 225 19.17 -7.41 -21.54
C PRO A 225 18.96 -6.04 -20.89
N ASN A 226 17.86 -5.35 -21.24
CA ASN A 226 17.53 -4.02 -20.74
C ASN A 226 16.55 -4.02 -19.55
N ILE A 227 16.25 -5.18 -18.96
CA ILE A 227 15.31 -5.31 -17.84
C ILE A 227 15.98 -6.06 -16.69
N SER A 228 16.10 -5.40 -15.55
CA SER A 228 16.61 -6.01 -14.32
C SER A 228 15.49 -6.15 -13.29
N LEU A 229 15.32 -7.37 -12.78
CA LEU A 229 14.39 -7.68 -11.71
C LEU A 229 15.16 -7.83 -10.40
N ILE A 230 14.83 -7.02 -9.41
CA ILE A 230 15.50 -6.99 -8.12
C ILE A 230 14.50 -7.39 -7.04
N SER A 231 14.76 -8.53 -6.41
CA SER A 231 14.05 -8.91 -5.20
C SER A 231 14.66 -8.18 -4.01
N TYR A 232 13.82 -7.42 -3.29
CA TYR A 232 14.26 -6.57 -2.20
C TYR A 232 13.50 -6.92 -0.92
N LYS A 233 14.21 -7.53 0.06
CA LYS A 233 13.59 -8.05 1.29
C LYS A 233 13.35 -6.96 2.35
N ASN A 234 14.20 -5.94 2.42
CA ASN A 234 14.13 -4.89 3.44
C ASN A 234 13.73 -3.57 2.81
N ILE A 235 12.46 -3.18 2.95
CA ILE A 235 11.93 -1.90 2.48
C ILE A 235 12.17 -0.83 3.57
N ASP A 236 13.38 -0.73 4.05
CA ASP A 236 13.83 0.40 4.84
C ASP A 236 14.31 1.53 3.89
N ASP A 237 14.79 2.63 4.43
CA ASP A 237 15.25 3.81 3.67
C ASP A 237 16.21 3.51 2.50
N SER A 238 16.77 2.31 2.46
CA SER A 238 17.61 1.83 1.36
C SER A 238 16.88 1.66 0.02
N ILE A 239 15.53 1.65 0.00
CA ILE A 239 14.78 1.69 -1.27
C ILE A 239 14.98 3.03 -1.99
N ILE A 240 15.27 4.11 -1.26
CA ILE A 240 15.52 5.46 -1.79
C ILE A 240 16.60 5.42 -2.88
N LYS A 241 17.64 4.60 -2.72
CA LYS A 241 18.71 4.46 -3.72
C LYS A 241 18.20 4.10 -5.11
N PHE A 242 17.15 3.26 -5.21
CA PHE A 242 16.61 2.87 -6.51
C PHE A 242 15.90 4.04 -7.20
N TYR A 243 15.20 4.88 -6.42
CA TYR A 243 14.63 6.12 -6.95
C TYR A 243 15.73 7.10 -7.37
N ASP A 244 16.84 7.17 -6.63
CA ASP A 244 17.97 8.06 -6.96
C ASP A 244 18.75 7.63 -8.20
N GLU A 245 18.80 6.33 -8.47
CA GLU A 245 19.46 5.75 -9.63
C GLU A 245 18.65 5.85 -10.94
N CYS A 246 17.36 6.12 -10.86
CA CYS A 246 16.50 6.26 -12.03
C CYS A 246 16.28 7.73 -12.41
N ASN A 247 15.84 7.98 -13.65
CA ASN A 247 15.40 9.31 -14.07
C ASN A 247 13.88 9.42 -14.24
N ILE A 248 13.16 8.33 -14.47
CA ILE A 248 11.69 8.33 -14.60
C ILE A 248 11.12 7.12 -13.82
N PHE A 249 10.11 7.39 -12.99
CA PHE A 249 9.32 6.34 -12.37
C PHE A 249 8.13 5.98 -13.28
N ILE A 250 7.86 4.69 -13.43
CA ILE A 250 6.73 4.22 -14.25
C ILE A 250 5.79 3.33 -13.45
N LEU A 251 4.50 3.65 -13.46
CA LEU A 251 3.45 2.90 -12.77
C LEU A 251 2.49 2.30 -13.80
N PRO A 252 2.72 1.05 -14.25
CA PRO A 252 1.96 0.45 -15.35
C PRO A 252 0.66 -0.23 -14.91
N SER A 253 0.23 -0.05 -13.66
CA SER A 253 -0.95 -0.71 -13.09
C SER A 253 -2.23 -0.52 -13.91
N PHE A 254 -3.09 -1.53 -13.92
CA PHE A 254 -4.44 -1.44 -14.47
C PHE A 254 -5.44 -0.87 -13.46
N THR A 255 -5.14 -0.99 -12.17
CA THR A 255 -5.96 -0.45 -11.09
C THR A 255 -5.09 -0.01 -9.90
N GLU A 256 -5.43 1.15 -9.33
CA GLU A 256 -4.81 1.68 -8.11
C GLU A 256 -5.85 2.46 -7.31
N ALA A 257 -5.76 2.37 -5.98
CA ALA A 257 -6.54 3.22 -5.09
C ALA A 257 -5.71 4.45 -4.65
N HIS A 258 -4.59 4.20 -3.99
CA HIS A 258 -3.64 5.23 -3.55
C HIS A 258 -2.22 4.65 -3.64
N PRO A 259 -1.51 4.84 -4.78
CA PRO A 259 -0.18 4.26 -4.97
C PRO A 259 0.88 5.08 -4.21
N GLN A 260 1.30 4.61 -3.03
CA GLN A 260 2.32 5.28 -2.20
C GLN A 260 3.65 5.44 -2.95
N VAL A 261 4.01 4.46 -3.79
CA VAL A 261 5.22 4.48 -4.64
C VAL A 261 5.27 5.67 -5.61
N LEU A 262 4.09 6.23 -5.98
CA LEU A 262 4.01 7.44 -6.78
C LEU A 262 4.46 8.65 -5.94
N ASP A 263 4.00 8.78 -4.71
CA ASP A 263 4.39 9.85 -3.81
C ASP A 263 5.88 9.71 -3.41
N GLU A 264 6.39 8.48 -3.27
CA GLU A 264 7.81 8.19 -3.08
C GLU A 264 8.67 8.72 -4.25
N ALA A 265 8.25 8.46 -5.50
CA ALA A 265 8.94 8.98 -6.67
C ALA A 265 8.95 10.51 -6.71
N LEU A 266 7.81 11.14 -6.43
CA LEU A 266 7.69 12.61 -6.38
C LEU A 266 8.54 13.21 -5.27
N ALA A 267 8.63 12.58 -4.11
CA ALA A 267 9.49 13.01 -3.00
C ALA A 267 10.99 13.00 -3.40
N ARG A 268 11.39 12.07 -4.26
CA ARG A 268 12.74 12.02 -4.84
C ARG A 268 12.91 12.88 -6.10
N LEU A 269 11.90 13.68 -6.45
CA LEU A 269 11.87 14.53 -7.64
C LEU A 269 12.10 13.71 -8.94
N ARG A 270 11.47 12.55 -9.04
CA ARG A 270 11.44 11.71 -10.24
C ARG A 270 10.09 11.85 -10.91
N PRO A 271 10.04 12.37 -12.17
CA PRO A 271 8.79 12.39 -12.94
C PRO A 271 8.17 11.00 -13.03
N VAL A 272 6.85 10.97 -12.97
CA VAL A 272 6.08 9.73 -12.95
C VAL A 272 5.27 9.61 -14.23
N ILE A 273 5.36 8.46 -14.90
CA ILE A 273 4.46 8.08 -15.99
C ILE A 273 3.43 7.09 -15.44
N VAL A 274 2.17 7.38 -15.66
CA VAL A 274 1.03 6.49 -15.40
C VAL A 274 0.26 6.24 -16.69
N PHE A 275 -0.41 5.09 -16.78
CA PHE A 275 -1.26 4.79 -17.94
C PHE A 275 -2.70 5.26 -17.69
N LYS A 276 -3.46 5.43 -18.79
CA LYS A 276 -4.81 6.01 -18.80
C LYS A 276 -5.78 5.34 -17.83
N GLU A 277 -5.62 4.03 -17.61
CA GLU A 277 -6.46 3.22 -16.72
C GLU A 277 -6.45 3.72 -15.27
N ILE A 278 -5.34 4.32 -14.86
CA ILE A 278 -5.16 4.89 -13.53
C ILE A 278 -4.97 6.41 -13.54
N SER A 279 -5.40 7.10 -14.58
CA SER A 279 -5.25 8.57 -14.72
C SER A 279 -5.75 9.38 -13.52
N HIS A 280 -6.72 8.85 -12.80
CA HIS A 280 -7.25 9.48 -11.58
C HIS A 280 -6.22 9.64 -10.44
N VAL A 281 -5.08 8.94 -10.48
CA VAL A 281 -4.03 9.10 -9.45
C VAL A 281 -3.20 10.36 -9.66
N VAL A 282 -3.34 11.06 -10.79
CA VAL A 282 -2.65 12.33 -11.06
C VAL A 282 -3.04 13.38 -10.03
N ARG A 283 -4.35 13.56 -9.79
CA ARG A 283 -4.90 14.60 -8.90
C ARG A 283 -4.32 15.98 -9.27
N ASP A 284 -3.85 16.73 -8.27
CA ASP A 284 -3.18 18.04 -8.35
C ASP A 284 -1.65 17.95 -8.38
N ARG A 285 -1.08 16.73 -8.47
CA ARG A 285 0.37 16.50 -8.40
C ARG A 285 1.10 16.96 -9.64
N LYS A 286 2.13 17.78 -9.46
CA LYS A 286 3.09 18.14 -10.50
C LYS A 286 4.06 17.00 -10.76
N GLY A 287 4.45 16.80 -12.02
CA GLY A 287 5.40 15.76 -12.41
C GLY A 287 4.79 14.38 -12.64
N VAL A 288 3.44 14.25 -12.69
CA VAL A 288 2.74 13.01 -13.06
C VAL A 288 2.10 13.16 -14.44
N TYR A 289 2.40 12.24 -15.34
CA TYR A 289 2.01 12.30 -16.75
C TYR A 289 1.25 11.06 -17.17
N VAL A 290 0.13 11.25 -17.85
CA VAL A 290 -0.70 10.17 -18.40
C VAL A 290 -0.29 9.86 -19.82
N VAL A 291 -0.17 8.56 -20.14
CA VAL A 291 0.08 8.06 -21.49
C VAL A 291 -0.93 6.97 -21.88
N GLU A 292 -1.14 6.80 -23.18
CA GLU A 292 -1.84 5.61 -23.68
C GLU A 292 -0.92 4.39 -23.58
N ARG A 293 -1.52 3.21 -23.44
CA ARG A 293 -0.76 1.95 -23.27
C ARG A 293 -0.21 1.43 -24.60
N ASN A 294 0.67 2.22 -25.21
CA ASN A 294 1.42 1.86 -26.41
C ASN A 294 2.81 2.50 -26.41
N LEU A 295 3.73 1.90 -27.16
CA LEU A 295 5.13 2.31 -27.20
C LEU A 295 5.31 3.74 -27.72
N LYS A 296 4.51 4.17 -28.71
CA LYS A 296 4.62 5.51 -29.30
C LYS A 296 4.35 6.59 -28.26
N SER A 297 3.19 6.54 -27.60
CA SER A 297 2.82 7.50 -26.56
C SER A 297 3.80 7.51 -25.38
N LEU A 298 4.31 6.33 -24.99
CA LEU A 298 5.32 6.20 -23.95
C LEU A 298 6.63 6.88 -24.36
N SER A 299 7.15 6.59 -25.56
CA SER A 299 8.42 7.13 -26.06
C SER A 299 8.38 8.64 -26.24
N GLU A 300 7.29 9.17 -26.80
CA GLU A 300 7.07 10.61 -26.96
C GLU A 300 7.08 11.32 -25.60
N LYS A 301 6.41 10.73 -24.60
CA LYS A 301 6.38 11.30 -23.25
C LYS A 301 7.75 11.23 -22.56
N ILE A 302 8.47 10.10 -22.67
CA ILE A 302 9.83 9.97 -22.12
C ILE A 302 10.74 11.06 -22.73
N LYS A 303 10.71 11.24 -24.05
CA LYS A 303 11.49 12.29 -24.71
C LYS A 303 11.16 13.67 -24.14
N TYR A 304 9.86 14.01 -24.07
CA TYR A 304 9.42 15.28 -23.49
C TYR A 304 9.94 15.48 -22.06
N LEU A 305 9.91 14.43 -21.22
CA LEU A 305 10.37 14.50 -19.85
C LEU A 305 11.87 14.75 -19.75
N ILE A 306 12.68 14.10 -20.59
CA ILE A 306 14.13 14.30 -20.62
C ILE A 306 14.46 15.73 -21.10
N ASP A 307 13.83 16.19 -22.16
CA ASP A 307 14.07 17.53 -22.73
C ASP A 307 13.67 18.67 -21.78
N ASN A 308 12.73 18.42 -20.84
CA ASN A 308 12.23 19.42 -19.89
C ASN A 308 12.52 19.08 -18.42
N TYR A 309 13.48 18.21 -18.15
CA TYR A 309 13.65 17.57 -16.85
C TYR A 309 13.84 18.56 -15.69
N GLU A 310 14.71 19.56 -15.85
CA GLU A 310 14.97 20.56 -14.80
C GLU A 310 13.73 21.41 -14.46
N LYS A 311 13.00 21.85 -15.50
CA LYS A 311 11.76 22.60 -15.32
C LYS A 311 10.73 21.78 -14.55
N ILE A 312 10.50 20.54 -14.97
CA ILE A 312 9.56 19.61 -14.32
C ILE A 312 9.98 19.37 -12.87
N ARG A 313 11.26 19.14 -12.63
CA ARG A 313 11.80 18.93 -11.28
C ARG A 313 11.58 20.15 -10.40
N HIS A 314 11.72 21.37 -10.93
CA HIS A 314 11.42 22.59 -10.20
C HIS A 314 9.94 22.69 -9.84
N GLU A 315 9.04 22.40 -10.77
CA GLU A 315 7.60 22.36 -10.52
C GLU A 315 7.22 21.31 -9.46
N MET A 316 7.85 20.14 -9.48
CA MET A 316 7.59 19.05 -8.51
C MET A 316 7.90 19.45 -7.06
N LYS A 317 8.84 20.37 -6.81
CA LYS A 317 9.14 20.88 -5.47
C LYS A 317 7.97 21.58 -4.79
N THR A 318 6.96 22.00 -5.56
CA THR A 318 5.75 22.65 -5.02
C THR A 318 4.69 21.65 -4.57
N ASN A 319 4.89 20.33 -4.77
CA ASN A 319 3.95 19.31 -4.33
C ASN A 319 3.87 19.25 -2.80
N GLN A 320 2.65 19.22 -2.29
CA GLN A 320 2.38 18.89 -0.90
C GLN A 320 2.08 17.40 -0.79
N LEU A 321 3.11 16.62 -0.50
CA LEU A 321 2.99 15.17 -0.39
C LEU A 321 2.55 14.77 1.03
N PRO A 322 1.72 13.71 1.16
CA PRO A 322 1.35 13.20 2.48
C PRO A 322 2.59 12.64 3.19
N SER A 323 2.73 12.89 4.49
CA SER A 323 3.78 12.30 5.32
C SER A 323 3.25 11.14 6.17
N LYS A 324 4.17 10.26 6.60
CA LYS A 324 3.85 9.18 7.54
C LYS A 324 3.28 9.74 8.86
N GLU A 325 3.86 10.82 9.36
CA GLU A 325 3.42 11.46 10.58
C GLU A 325 1.99 12.01 10.46
N ASN A 326 1.70 12.74 9.38
CA ASN A 326 0.35 13.25 9.13
C ASN A 326 -0.68 12.13 9.03
N PHE A 327 -0.37 11.06 8.30
CA PHE A 327 -1.25 9.90 8.17
C PHE A 327 -1.55 9.25 9.53
N VAL A 328 -0.53 9.07 10.38
CA VAL A 328 -0.71 8.50 11.72
C VAL A 328 -1.54 9.42 12.61
N ASN A 329 -1.31 10.73 12.54
CA ASN A 329 -2.09 11.73 13.28
C ASN A 329 -3.55 11.79 12.82
N GLU A 330 -3.83 11.64 11.51
CA GLU A 330 -5.19 11.54 10.97
C GLU A 330 -5.93 10.33 11.59
N ILE A 331 -5.31 9.14 11.57
CA ILE A 331 -5.89 7.93 12.18
C ILE A 331 -6.11 8.14 13.68
N LYS A 332 -5.10 8.63 14.41
CA LYS A 332 -5.20 8.90 15.84
C LYS A 332 -6.35 9.84 16.19
N ASN A 333 -6.51 10.92 15.43
CA ASN A 333 -7.56 11.90 15.66
C ASN A 333 -8.96 11.29 15.42
N ILE A 334 -9.10 10.41 14.43
CA ILE A 334 -10.36 9.70 14.17
C ILE A 334 -10.66 8.72 15.31
N LEU A 335 -9.66 7.94 15.74
CA LEU A 335 -9.82 6.99 16.84
C LEU A 335 -10.18 7.67 18.18
N ASN A 336 -9.90 8.96 18.36
CA ASN A 336 -10.18 9.71 19.59
C ASN A 336 -11.54 10.42 19.60
N LYS A 337 -12.25 10.44 18.49
CA LYS A 337 -13.65 10.92 18.40
C LYS A 337 -14.64 9.85 18.87
#